data_da4db046d8ef6c0651a7d6acc1bd0993
#
_entry.id   da4db046d8ef6c0651a7d6acc1bd0993
#
_cell.length_a   1.000
_cell.length_b   1.000
_cell.length_c   1.000
_cell.angle_alpha   90.00
_cell.angle_beta   90.00
_cell.angle_gamma   90.00
#
_symmetry.space_group_name_H-M   'P 1'
#
loop_
_entity.id
_entity.type
_entity.pdbx_description
1 polymer ?
#
loop_
_entity_poly.entity_id
_entity_poly.type
_entity_poly.pdbx_seq_one_letter_code
_entity_poly.pdbx_strand_id
1 'polypeptide(L)'
;VSTVFKRTNHKTGLQFGIGGAFSFSKNNYKMTLANLDNRIVERDHDKFNKVMAGMSVKATKWWFDEMKWELIFLKTRQEIQGIDLDVREAYNHSVSGLTALTLKRKNFFLDGLDFDFDIGYIIGRYGLNDKASNRYDWDGNKLPAVSPYGGEQNNFPSDGRNRSNELTSKLNLGYTIDNLNSATLFLVRYFFILK
;
A
#
# COMPACT_ATOMS: atom_id res chain seq x y z
N VAL A 1 11.92 -2.22 11.95
CA VAL A 1 12.72 -3.42 11.76
C VAL A 1 12.34 -4.08 10.46
N SER A 2 13.32 -4.53 9.67
CA SER A 2 13.08 -5.26 8.42
C SER A 2 14.07 -6.42 8.30
N THR A 3 13.63 -7.50 7.64
CA THR A 3 14.44 -8.68 7.35
C THR A 3 14.14 -9.17 5.95
N VAL A 4 15.19 -9.53 5.21
CA VAL A 4 15.06 -10.12 3.87
C VAL A 4 15.97 -11.34 3.79
N PHE A 5 15.40 -12.44 3.33
CA PHE A 5 16.13 -13.65 2.99
C PHE A 5 16.07 -13.87 1.47
N LYS A 6 17.22 -14.22 0.88
CA LYS A 6 17.34 -14.47 -0.56
C LYS A 6 18.18 -15.73 -0.81
N ARG A 7 17.71 -16.60 -1.70
CA ARG A 7 18.44 -17.81 -2.12
C ARG A 7 18.43 -17.91 -3.64
N THR A 8 19.59 -18.21 -4.21
CA THR A 8 19.78 -18.38 -5.65
C THR A 8 20.36 -19.75 -5.92
N ASN A 9 19.74 -20.49 -6.85
CA ASN A 9 20.30 -21.70 -7.43
C ASN A 9 20.84 -21.37 -8.83
N HIS A 10 22.15 -21.24 -8.96
CA HIS A 10 22.80 -20.89 -10.21
C HIS A 10 22.68 -21.96 -11.31
N LYS A 11 22.49 -23.23 -10.95
CA LYS A 11 22.30 -24.33 -11.93
C LYS A 11 20.96 -24.21 -12.64
N THR A 12 19.89 -24.02 -11.90
CA THR A 12 18.52 -23.95 -12.43
C THR A 12 18.08 -22.54 -12.80
N GLY A 13 18.83 -21.49 -12.41
CA GLY A 13 18.46 -20.11 -12.58
C GLY A 13 17.30 -19.65 -11.68
N LEU A 14 16.92 -20.45 -10.67
CA LEU A 14 15.87 -20.12 -9.73
C LEU A 14 16.41 -19.23 -8.60
N GLN A 15 15.67 -18.17 -8.32
CA GLN A 15 15.89 -17.30 -7.17
C GLN A 15 14.59 -17.22 -6.38
N PHE A 16 14.71 -17.30 -5.08
CA PHE A 16 13.62 -17.15 -4.13
C PHE A 16 13.96 -16.02 -3.17
N GLY A 17 13.01 -15.14 -2.91
CA GLY A 17 13.11 -14.08 -1.92
C GLY A 17 11.88 -14.05 -1.03
N ILE A 18 12.08 -13.85 0.27
CA ILE A 18 11.03 -13.59 1.25
C ILE A 18 11.52 -12.50 2.20
N GLY A 19 10.63 -11.61 2.58
CA GLY A 19 10.98 -10.56 3.52
C GLY A 19 9.78 -9.98 4.22
N GLY A 20 10.06 -9.25 5.28
CA GLY A 20 9.05 -8.55 6.05
C GLY A 20 9.63 -7.31 6.72
N ALA A 21 8.74 -6.38 7.01
CA ALA A 21 9.06 -5.19 7.76
C ALA A 21 7.95 -4.84 8.73
N PHE A 22 8.33 -4.32 9.88
CA PHE A 22 7.45 -3.76 10.88
C PHE A 22 7.91 -2.36 11.22
N SER A 23 6.98 -1.40 11.21
CA SER A 23 7.20 -0.03 11.65
C SER A 23 6.18 0.34 12.70
N PHE A 24 6.64 0.98 13.75
CA PHE A 24 5.82 1.49 14.83
C PHE A 24 6.30 2.87 15.22
N SER A 25 5.38 3.79 15.43
CA SER A 25 5.64 5.11 16.00
C SER A 25 4.50 5.51 16.93
N LYS A 26 4.82 6.13 18.05
CA LYS A 26 3.82 6.74 18.94
C LYS A 26 3.38 8.11 18.44
N ASN A 27 4.28 8.83 17.77
CA ASN A 27 4.09 10.19 17.25
C ASN A 27 3.60 11.20 18.33
N ASN A 28 3.89 10.93 19.60
CA ASN A 28 3.50 11.82 20.68
C ASN A 28 4.38 13.09 20.63
N TYR A 29 3.74 14.24 20.66
CA TYR A 29 4.43 15.52 20.76
C TYR A 29 3.53 16.60 21.35
N LYS A 30 4.15 17.66 21.89
CA LYS A 30 3.43 18.84 22.37
C LYS A 30 3.20 19.79 21.21
N MET A 31 1.99 20.33 21.15
CA MET A 31 1.61 21.35 20.17
C MET A 31 0.94 22.53 20.87
N THR A 32 1.06 23.72 20.28
CA THR A 32 0.41 24.92 20.76
C THR A 32 -0.86 25.17 19.97
N LEU A 33 -1.98 25.29 20.65
CA LEU A 33 -3.29 25.56 20.05
C LEU A 33 -3.54 27.07 20.05
N ALA A 34 -3.32 27.72 18.90
CA ALA A 34 -3.50 29.16 18.77
C ALA A 34 -4.96 29.63 18.98
N ASN A 35 -5.93 28.77 18.69
CA ASN A 35 -7.36 28.98 18.88
C ASN A 35 -7.83 28.83 20.35
N LEU A 36 -6.95 28.36 21.24
CA LEU A 36 -7.19 28.17 22.66
C LEU A 36 -6.11 28.91 23.48
N ASP A 37 -5.98 30.23 23.28
CA ASP A 37 -5.05 31.12 23.97
C ASP A 37 -3.60 30.61 24.02
N ASN A 38 -3.12 30.02 22.93
CA ASN A 38 -1.79 29.41 22.81
C ASN A 38 -1.53 28.31 23.85
N ARG A 39 -2.56 27.61 24.25
CA ARG A 39 -2.46 26.48 25.17
C ARG A 39 -1.58 25.37 24.58
N ILE A 40 -0.71 24.82 25.40
CA ILE A 40 0.13 23.65 25.05
C ILE A 40 -0.62 22.39 25.45
N VAL A 41 -0.87 21.52 24.48
CA VAL A 41 -1.47 20.19 24.67
C VAL A 41 -0.53 19.10 24.19
N GLU A 42 -0.67 17.89 24.70
CA GLU A 42 0.08 16.73 24.21
C GLU A 42 -0.80 15.91 23.28
N ARG A 43 -0.30 15.69 22.05
CA ARG A 43 -0.89 14.72 21.13
C ARG A 43 -0.40 13.33 21.53
N ASP A 44 -1.30 12.46 21.92
CA ASP A 44 -0.99 11.10 22.38
C ASP A 44 -1.79 10.00 21.65
N HIS A 45 -2.75 10.39 20.79
CA HIS A 45 -3.56 9.49 19.98
C HIS A 45 -3.19 9.60 18.48
N ASP A 46 -1.91 9.33 18.16
CA ASP A 46 -1.38 9.38 16.78
C ASP A 46 -0.44 8.20 16.49
N LYS A 47 -0.71 7.06 17.15
CA LYS A 47 0.11 5.86 16.95
C LYS A 47 -0.04 5.34 15.53
N PHE A 48 1.09 4.96 14.96
CA PHE A 48 1.16 4.36 13.64
C PHE A 48 1.78 2.98 13.71
N ASN A 49 1.13 2.01 13.08
CA ASN A 49 1.63 0.64 12.92
C ASN A 49 1.58 0.24 11.44
N LYS A 50 2.65 -0.33 10.94
CA LYS A 50 2.74 -0.87 9.59
C LYS A 50 3.41 -2.24 9.61
N VAL A 51 2.75 -3.22 9.02
CA VAL A 51 3.30 -4.56 8.76
C VAL A 51 3.36 -4.76 7.26
N MET A 52 4.49 -5.19 6.74
CA MET A 52 4.69 -5.55 5.35
C MET A 52 5.33 -6.93 5.29
N ALA A 53 4.84 -7.79 4.41
CA ALA A 53 5.46 -9.07 4.08
C ALA A 53 5.43 -9.25 2.56
N GLY A 54 6.46 -9.91 2.03
CA GLY A 54 6.53 -10.15 0.60
C GLY A 54 7.36 -11.38 0.27
N MET A 55 7.07 -11.95 -0.88
CA MET A 55 7.84 -13.04 -1.47
C MET A 55 8.00 -12.81 -2.97
N SER A 56 9.07 -13.35 -3.52
CA SER A 56 9.33 -13.33 -4.95
C SER A 56 9.98 -14.63 -5.40
N VAL A 57 9.60 -15.07 -6.58
CA VAL A 57 10.23 -16.18 -7.28
C VAL A 57 10.65 -15.67 -8.65
N LYS A 58 11.91 -15.86 -9.01
CA LYS A 58 12.45 -15.49 -10.31
C LYS A 58 13.14 -16.70 -10.94
N ALA A 59 12.86 -16.94 -12.22
CA ALA A 59 13.55 -17.95 -13.05
C ALA A 59 14.21 -17.26 -14.25
N THR A 60 15.48 -17.61 -14.54
CA THR A 60 16.28 -16.98 -15.61
C THR A 60 16.84 -17.96 -16.62
N LYS A 61 16.63 -19.27 -16.44
CA LYS A 61 17.16 -20.32 -17.35
C LYS A 61 16.05 -21.24 -17.86
N TRP A 62 14.86 -20.68 -18.07
CA TRP A 62 13.70 -21.39 -18.57
C TRP A 62 13.37 -20.90 -19.97
N TRP A 63 12.12 -21.10 -20.41
CA TRP A 63 11.68 -20.66 -21.73
C TRP A 63 11.75 -19.12 -21.91
N PHE A 64 11.47 -18.35 -20.85
CA PHE A 64 11.73 -16.93 -20.79
C PHE A 64 13.13 -16.63 -20.23
N ASP A 65 13.77 -15.55 -20.68
CA ASP A 65 15.02 -15.07 -20.12
C ASP A 65 14.84 -14.57 -18.67
N GLU A 66 13.64 -14.06 -18.39
CA GLU A 66 13.21 -13.72 -17.05
C GLU A 66 11.71 -14.04 -16.89
N MET A 67 11.41 -14.84 -15.88
CA MET A 67 10.07 -15.00 -15.32
C MET A 67 10.14 -14.61 -13.86
N LYS A 68 9.36 -13.62 -13.41
CA LYS A 68 9.35 -13.17 -12.03
C LYS A 68 7.91 -13.08 -11.54
N TRP A 69 7.63 -13.73 -10.43
CA TRP A 69 6.39 -13.59 -9.72
C TRP A 69 6.64 -12.97 -8.36
N GLU A 70 5.79 -12.02 -7.95
CA GLU A 70 5.87 -11.31 -6.68
C GLU A 70 4.52 -11.33 -5.98
N LEU A 71 4.57 -11.42 -4.66
CA LEU A 71 3.43 -11.28 -3.76
C LEU A 71 3.83 -10.34 -2.63
N ILE A 72 3.02 -9.31 -2.38
CA ILE A 72 3.24 -8.34 -1.29
C ILE A 72 1.95 -8.21 -0.50
N PHE A 73 2.08 -8.22 0.81
CA PHE A 73 1.02 -7.94 1.77
C PHE A 73 1.41 -6.71 2.59
N LEU A 74 0.45 -5.81 2.79
CA LEU A 74 0.60 -4.60 3.59
C LEU A 74 -0.61 -4.41 4.48
N LYS A 75 -0.36 -4.15 5.78
CA LYS A 75 -1.39 -3.74 6.74
C LYS A 75 -0.90 -2.50 7.48
N THR A 76 -1.78 -1.49 7.57
CA THR A 76 -1.53 -0.28 8.35
C THR A 76 -2.67 -0.01 9.31
N ARG A 77 -2.35 0.62 10.43
CA ARG A 77 -3.30 1.23 11.35
C ARG A 77 -2.69 2.52 11.87
N GLN A 78 -3.45 3.59 11.82
CA GLN A 78 -3.06 4.90 12.33
C GLN A 78 -4.20 5.47 13.17
N GLU A 79 -3.92 5.81 14.41
CA GLU A 79 -4.79 6.60 15.26
C GLU A 79 -4.88 8.03 14.70
N ILE A 80 -5.97 8.71 14.95
CA ILE A 80 -6.22 10.05 14.40
C ILE A 80 -6.41 11.00 15.56
N GLN A 81 -5.49 11.95 15.67
CA GLN A 81 -5.59 13.01 16.65
C GLN A 81 -6.27 14.23 16.06
N GLY A 82 -7.27 14.75 16.75
CA GLY A 82 -7.92 16.02 16.43
C GLY A 82 -7.02 17.24 16.70
N ILE A 83 -7.44 18.40 16.18
CA ILE A 83 -6.84 19.70 16.50
C ILE A 83 -7.70 20.42 17.54
N ASP A 84 -9.00 20.51 17.30
CA ASP A 84 -9.93 21.23 18.17
C ASP A 84 -10.41 20.41 19.36
N LEU A 85 -10.39 19.11 19.24
CA LEU A 85 -10.83 18.14 20.25
C LEU A 85 -9.79 17.06 20.49
N ASP A 86 -9.79 16.53 21.71
CA ASP A 86 -8.98 15.38 22.10
C ASP A 86 -9.65 14.10 21.60
N VAL A 87 -9.29 13.69 20.39
CA VAL A 87 -9.78 12.45 19.76
C VAL A 87 -9.07 11.25 20.35
N ARG A 88 -9.81 10.25 20.82
CA ARG A 88 -9.27 9.12 21.62
C ARG A 88 -9.48 7.74 21.02
N GLU A 89 -10.46 7.56 20.14
CA GLU A 89 -10.85 6.25 19.64
C GLU A 89 -10.74 6.13 18.12
N ALA A 90 -10.82 7.26 17.38
CA ALA A 90 -10.82 7.24 15.92
C ALA A 90 -9.49 6.75 15.33
N TYR A 91 -9.58 5.89 14.33
CA TYR A 91 -8.41 5.40 13.62
C TYR A 91 -8.69 5.05 12.16
N ASN A 92 -7.70 5.20 11.33
CA ASN A 92 -7.66 4.66 9.97
C ASN A 92 -7.01 3.27 9.97
N HIS A 93 -7.48 2.43 9.08
CA HIS A 93 -6.87 1.12 8.82
C HIS A 93 -6.87 0.81 7.34
N SER A 94 -5.84 0.10 6.89
CA SER A 94 -5.80 -0.45 5.55
C SER A 94 -5.18 -1.85 5.54
N VAL A 95 -5.65 -2.67 4.61
CA VAL A 95 -5.04 -3.96 4.26
C VAL A 95 -5.01 -4.05 2.76
N SER A 96 -3.85 -4.33 2.19
CA SER A 96 -3.70 -4.53 0.75
C SER A 96 -2.82 -5.71 0.43
N GLY A 97 -3.12 -6.33 -0.70
CA GLY A 97 -2.33 -7.38 -1.32
C GLY A 97 -2.03 -7.01 -2.77
N LEU A 98 -0.82 -7.31 -3.20
CA LEU A 98 -0.39 -7.16 -4.58
C LEU A 98 0.19 -8.49 -5.05
N THR A 99 -0.17 -8.91 -6.26
CA THR A 99 0.53 -9.96 -6.98
C THR A 99 0.91 -9.45 -8.36
N ALA A 100 2.12 -9.77 -8.82
CA ALA A 100 2.62 -9.34 -10.11
C ALA A 100 3.39 -10.46 -10.79
N LEU A 101 3.29 -10.52 -12.12
CA LEU A 101 4.05 -11.41 -12.99
C LEU A 101 4.76 -10.58 -14.05
N THR A 102 6.06 -10.79 -14.19
CA THR A 102 6.90 -10.23 -15.25
C THR A 102 7.44 -11.36 -16.11
N LEU A 103 7.34 -11.23 -17.41
CA LEU A 103 7.87 -12.15 -18.41
C LEU A 103 8.73 -11.35 -19.41
N LYS A 104 9.98 -11.80 -19.64
CA LYS A 104 10.86 -11.17 -20.62
C LYS A 104 11.51 -12.23 -21.49
N ARG A 105 11.56 -11.97 -22.79
CA ARG A 105 12.21 -12.83 -23.75
C ARG A 105 12.81 -12.02 -24.88
N LYS A 106 14.10 -12.21 -25.13
CA LYS A 106 14.77 -11.74 -26.35
C LYS A 106 14.56 -12.74 -27.47
N ASN A 107 14.52 -12.24 -28.71
CA ASN A 107 14.31 -13.08 -29.90
C ASN A 107 13.07 -14.00 -29.74
N PHE A 108 11.93 -13.42 -29.32
CA PHE A 108 10.68 -14.13 -29.06
C PHE A 108 10.02 -14.54 -30.37
N PHE A 109 10.05 -15.84 -30.71
CA PHE A 109 9.64 -16.44 -31.98
C PHE A 109 10.42 -16.02 -33.23
N LEU A 110 10.97 -14.80 -33.29
CA LEU A 110 11.72 -14.25 -34.41
C LEU A 110 12.99 -13.58 -33.89
N ASP A 111 14.08 -13.68 -34.64
CA ASP A 111 15.31 -12.93 -34.33
C ASP A 111 15.07 -11.44 -34.39
N GLY A 112 15.58 -10.72 -33.41
CA GLY A 112 15.37 -9.29 -33.25
C GLY A 112 14.04 -8.87 -32.61
N LEU A 113 13.10 -9.81 -32.32
CA LEU A 113 11.86 -9.50 -31.63
C LEU A 113 12.01 -9.68 -30.11
N ASP A 114 12.01 -8.63 -29.37
CA ASP A 114 12.02 -8.63 -27.91
C ASP A 114 10.61 -8.50 -27.34
N PHE A 115 10.33 -9.27 -26.31
CA PHE A 115 9.03 -9.33 -25.62
C PHE A 115 9.21 -9.02 -24.13
N ASP A 116 8.49 -8.01 -23.63
CA ASP A 116 8.35 -7.70 -22.22
C ASP A 116 6.88 -7.61 -21.86
N PHE A 117 6.43 -8.41 -20.88
CA PHE A 117 5.07 -8.41 -20.38
C PHE A 117 5.05 -8.33 -18.88
N ASP A 118 4.31 -7.35 -18.35
CA ASP A 118 4.04 -7.20 -16.93
C ASP A 118 2.53 -7.20 -16.70
N ILE A 119 2.08 -7.95 -15.69
CA ILE A 119 0.71 -7.91 -15.20
C ILE A 119 0.72 -7.86 -13.67
N GLY A 120 -0.07 -6.96 -13.11
CA GLY A 120 -0.19 -6.79 -11.67
C GLY A 120 -1.65 -6.66 -11.24
N TYR A 121 -1.97 -7.27 -10.11
CA TYR A 121 -3.28 -7.15 -9.48
C TYR A 121 -3.13 -6.70 -8.04
N ILE A 122 -3.83 -5.63 -7.70
CA ILE A 122 -3.87 -5.06 -6.36
C ILE A 122 -5.29 -5.19 -5.82
N ILE A 123 -5.42 -5.70 -4.61
CA ILE A 123 -6.64 -5.67 -3.82
C ILE A 123 -6.39 -4.84 -2.56
N GLY A 124 -7.22 -3.84 -2.31
CA GLY A 124 -7.14 -2.96 -1.15
C GLY A 124 -8.45 -2.90 -0.39
N ARG A 125 -8.35 -2.81 0.93
CA ARG A 125 -9.43 -2.44 1.83
C ARG A 125 -8.93 -1.36 2.75
N TYR A 126 -9.64 -0.27 2.86
CA TYR A 126 -9.31 0.82 3.77
C TYR A 126 -10.58 1.37 4.40
N GLY A 127 -10.44 1.89 5.58
CA GLY A 127 -11.57 2.45 6.30
C GLY A 127 -11.15 3.40 7.41
N LEU A 128 -12.09 4.26 7.76
CA LEU A 128 -12.06 5.08 8.95
C LEU A 128 -13.01 4.43 9.97
N ASN A 129 -12.54 4.23 11.18
CA ASN A 129 -13.38 3.87 12.32
C ASN A 129 -13.46 5.07 13.27
N ASP A 130 -14.66 5.60 13.44
CA ASP A 130 -14.96 6.72 14.33
C ASP A 130 -16.34 6.46 14.97
N LYS A 131 -16.37 5.60 15.99
CA LYS A 131 -17.58 5.12 16.66
C LYS A 131 -17.68 5.56 18.12
N ALA A 132 -16.82 6.48 18.54
CA ALA A 132 -16.80 6.94 19.93
C ALA A 132 -18.19 7.43 20.37
N SER A 133 -18.61 7.01 21.53
CA SER A 133 -19.91 7.43 22.12
C SER A 133 -19.86 8.86 22.68
N ASN A 134 -18.67 9.39 22.87
CA ASN A 134 -18.45 10.71 23.48
C ASN A 134 -17.32 11.43 22.77
N ARG A 135 -17.31 12.74 22.87
CA ARG A 135 -16.19 13.61 22.51
C ARG A 135 -15.59 14.21 23.76
N TYR A 136 -14.36 14.63 23.67
CA TYR A 136 -13.65 15.25 24.76
C TYR A 136 -12.97 16.54 24.29
N ASP A 137 -13.00 17.57 25.11
CA ASP A 137 -12.13 18.72 24.93
C ASP A 137 -10.71 18.42 25.47
N TRP A 138 -9.80 19.35 25.29
CA TRP A 138 -8.43 19.22 25.77
C TRP A 138 -8.28 19.35 27.30
N ASP A 139 -9.35 19.65 28.02
CA ASP A 139 -9.43 19.62 29.51
C ASP A 139 -9.89 18.26 30.01
N GLY A 140 -10.26 17.36 29.10
CA GLY A 140 -10.82 16.04 29.43
C GLY A 140 -12.31 16.09 29.78
N ASN A 141 -12.99 17.23 29.57
CA ASN A 141 -14.41 17.33 29.79
C ASN A 141 -15.16 16.59 28.68
N LYS A 142 -16.18 15.87 29.09
CA LYS A 142 -17.04 15.15 28.16
C LYS A 142 -17.99 16.12 27.46
N LEU A 143 -17.95 16.12 26.15
CA LEU A 143 -18.85 16.89 25.31
C LEU A 143 -19.97 15.98 24.77
N PRO A 144 -21.19 16.53 24.57
CA PRO A 144 -22.25 15.78 23.95
C PRO A 144 -21.84 15.35 22.53
N ALA A 145 -22.20 14.12 22.17
CA ALA A 145 -22.04 13.65 20.81
C ALA A 145 -22.85 14.55 19.84
N VAL A 146 -22.30 14.86 18.68
CA VAL A 146 -23.02 15.64 17.66
C VAL A 146 -24.12 14.82 16.99
N SER A 147 -23.97 13.51 17.02
CA SER A 147 -24.94 12.55 16.48
C SER A 147 -25.34 11.52 17.53
N PRO A 148 -26.61 11.07 17.57
CA PRO A 148 -27.03 9.98 18.43
C PRO A 148 -26.33 8.66 18.12
N TYR A 149 -25.64 8.57 16.99
CA TYR A 149 -24.88 7.40 16.57
C TYR A 149 -23.39 7.44 16.98
N GLY A 150 -22.92 8.52 17.61
CA GLY A 150 -21.54 8.66 18.06
C GLY A 150 -20.63 9.39 17.04
N GLY A 151 -19.33 9.18 17.19
CA GLY A 151 -18.26 9.82 16.41
C GLY A 151 -17.66 11.02 17.13
N GLU A 152 -16.33 11.11 17.09
CA GLU A 152 -15.58 12.18 17.76
C GLU A 152 -14.88 13.12 16.78
N GLN A 153 -14.59 12.67 15.57
CA GLN A 153 -13.89 13.47 14.57
C GLN A 153 -14.83 14.16 13.59
N ASN A 154 -15.87 13.47 13.15
CA ASN A 154 -16.90 13.99 12.24
C ASN A 154 -18.24 14.12 12.95
N ASN A 155 -19.14 14.91 12.38
CA ASN A 155 -20.51 15.06 12.90
C ASN A 155 -21.34 13.77 12.80
N PHE A 156 -20.82 12.75 12.13
CA PHE A 156 -21.45 11.44 11.99
C PHE A 156 -20.45 10.33 12.28
N PRO A 157 -20.88 9.24 12.96
CA PRO A 157 -20.02 8.09 13.14
C PRO A 157 -19.65 7.51 11.79
N SER A 158 -18.41 7.08 11.65
CA SER A 158 -17.92 6.46 10.44
C SER A 158 -17.39 5.06 10.73
N ASP A 159 -17.99 4.06 10.10
CA ASP A 159 -17.42 2.72 9.90
C ASP A 159 -17.27 2.53 8.40
N GLY A 160 -16.56 3.47 7.79
CA GLY A 160 -16.31 3.47 6.36
C GLY A 160 -15.44 2.27 5.97
N ARG A 161 -15.92 1.45 5.05
CA ARG A 161 -15.16 0.33 4.47
C ARG A 161 -15.18 0.46 2.96
N ASN A 162 -14.04 0.80 2.41
CA ASN A 162 -13.87 0.93 0.97
C ASN A 162 -13.03 -0.26 0.48
N ARG A 163 -13.37 -0.78 -0.68
CA ARG A 163 -12.61 -1.81 -1.36
C ARG A 163 -12.21 -1.32 -2.74
N SER A 164 -10.93 -1.45 -3.04
CA SER A 164 -10.40 -1.20 -4.38
C SER A 164 -9.83 -2.49 -4.97
N ASN A 165 -10.04 -2.68 -6.25
CA ASN A 165 -9.36 -3.71 -7.03
C ASN A 165 -8.78 -3.01 -8.27
N GLU A 166 -7.52 -3.27 -8.54
CA GLU A 166 -6.79 -2.68 -9.65
C GLU A 166 -6.07 -3.78 -10.41
N LEU A 167 -6.29 -3.87 -11.70
CA LEU A 167 -5.55 -4.74 -12.61
C LEU A 167 -4.80 -3.84 -13.59
N THR A 168 -3.49 -4.02 -13.63
CA THR A 168 -2.62 -3.34 -14.59
C THR A 168 -1.96 -4.35 -15.49
N SER A 169 -1.85 -4.06 -16.77
CA SER A 169 -1.04 -4.85 -17.70
C SER A 169 -0.26 -3.95 -18.64
N LYS A 170 0.96 -4.36 -18.95
CA LYS A 170 1.87 -3.67 -19.84
C LYS A 170 2.49 -4.70 -20.78
N LEU A 171 2.42 -4.44 -22.07
CA LEU A 171 3.09 -5.20 -23.10
C LEU A 171 4.01 -4.28 -23.88
N ASN A 172 5.25 -4.68 -24.02
CA ASN A 172 6.23 -4.03 -24.89
C ASN A 172 6.79 -5.07 -25.87
N LEU A 173 6.64 -4.78 -27.16
CA LEU A 173 7.25 -5.56 -28.25
C LEU A 173 8.22 -4.66 -28.99
N GLY A 174 9.49 -4.97 -28.92
CA GLY A 174 10.55 -4.28 -29.64
C GLY A 174 11.06 -5.15 -30.78
N TYR A 175 11.13 -4.61 -32.01
CA TYR A 175 11.68 -5.33 -33.15
C TYR A 175 12.87 -4.56 -33.74
N THR A 176 14.04 -5.20 -33.73
CA THR A 176 15.24 -4.69 -34.35
C THR A 176 15.26 -5.13 -35.81
N ILE A 177 15.15 -4.19 -36.74
CA ILE A 177 15.08 -4.44 -38.18
C ILE A 177 16.51 -4.58 -38.72
N ASP A 178 17.38 -3.64 -38.33
CA ASP A 178 18.79 -3.62 -38.66
C ASP A 178 19.59 -2.79 -37.62
N ASN A 179 20.89 -2.55 -37.85
CA ASN A 179 21.76 -1.83 -36.91
C ASN A 179 21.37 -0.35 -36.69
N LEU A 180 20.48 0.21 -37.49
CA LEU A 180 20.08 1.62 -37.46
C LEU A 180 18.58 1.80 -37.21
N ASN A 181 17.76 0.75 -37.42
CA ASN A 181 16.30 0.84 -37.41
C ASN A 181 15.69 -0.16 -36.43
N SER A 182 14.76 0.31 -35.62
CA SER A 182 13.93 -0.51 -34.72
C SER A 182 12.51 0.02 -34.68
N ALA A 183 11.56 -0.86 -34.38
CA ALA A 183 10.16 -0.52 -34.12
C ALA A 183 9.76 -1.00 -32.74
N THR A 184 8.92 -0.23 -32.03
CA THR A 184 8.44 -0.60 -30.70
C THR A 184 6.94 -0.40 -30.62
N LEU A 185 6.22 -1.44 -30.18
CA LEU A 185 4.81 -1.36 -29.81
C LEU A 185 4.72 -1.39 -28.27
N PHE A 186 4.05 -0.40 -27.74
CA PHE A 186 3.82 -0.27 -26.29
C PHE A 186 2.33 -0.19 -26.00
N LEU A 187 1.81 -1.16 -25.22
CA LEU A 187 0.42 -1.23 -24.80
C LEU A 187 0.33 -1.24 -23.28
N VAL A 188 -0.52 -0.37 -22.73
CA VAL A 188 -0.83 -0.34 -21.30
C VAL A 188 -2.34 -0.38 -21.12
N ARG A 189 -2.80 -1.21 -20.18
CA ARG A 189 -4.19 -1.28 -19.76
C ARG A 189 -4.32 -1.16 -18.26
N TYR A 190 -5.30 -0.38 -17.83
CA TYR A 190 -5.69 -0.21 -16.43
C TYR A 190 -7.18 -0.54 -16.28
N PHE A 191 -7.50 -1.37 -15.30
CA PHE A 191 -8.88 -1.59 -14.86
C PHE A 191 -8.95 -1.27 -13.37
N PHE A 192 -9.85 -0.39 -13.00
CA PHE A 192 -10.04 0.04 -11.63
C PHE A 192 -11.50 -0.15 -11.23
N ILE A 193 -11.75 -0.84 -10.11
CA ILE A 193 -13.07 -1.08 -9.55
C ILE A 193 -13.06 -0.63 -8.10
N LEU A 194 -13.83 0.43 -7.80
CA LEU A 194 -14.18 0.86 -6.45
C LEU A 194 -15.53 0.25 -6.05
N LYS A 195 -15.61 -0.29 -4.84
CA LYS A 195 -16.85 -0.72 -4.18
C LYS A 195 -16.88 -0.25 -2.74
#